data_5b509c3de809c9f6eb2a2eba1e5396c7
#
_entry.id   5b509c3de809c9f6eb2a2eba1e5396c7
#
_cell.length_a   1.000
_cell.length_b   1.000
_cell.length_c   1.000
_cell.angle_alpha   90.00
_cell.angle_beta   90.00
_cell.angle_gamma   90.00
#
_symmetry.space_group_name_H-M   'P 1'
#
loop_
_entity.id
_entity.type
_entity.pdbx_description
1 polymer ?
#
loop_
_entity_poly.entity_id
_entity_poly.type
_entity_poly.pdbx_seq_one_letter_code
_entity_poly.pdbx_strand_id
1 'polypeptide(L)'
;MSGIGFSSKTPAYFLSQSHGFNTAHGRMPSVTTGANVANKNLNYLAVSGDGDTASIGIGQFIHAIRRNLNMLYVVENNGVYGLTKGQYSATAEEGSRKRKGLPNELKQIDLCAMAINLGLSLIHI
;
A
#
# COMPACT_ATOMS: atom_id res chain seq x y z
N MET A 1 2.14 -3.76 10.70
CA MET A 1 1.78 -4.62 9.54
C MET A 1 2.51 -4.12 8.32
N SER A 2 3.05 -4.99 7.50
CA SER A 2 3.66 -4.56 6.23
C SER A 2 3.18 -5.43 5.07
N GLY A 3 3.02 -4.79 3.91
CA GLY A 3 2.82 -5.44 2.64
C GLY A 3 4.15 -5.91 2.03
N ILE A 4 4.15 -6.18 0.72
CA ILE A 4 5.33 -6.63 -0.03
C ILE A 4 6.00 -5.44 -0.73
N GLY A 5 7.33 -5.48 -0.79
CA GLY A 5 8.19 -4.45 -1.35
C GLY A 5 9.28 -4.05 -0.37
N PHE A 6 9.85 -2.86 -0.52
CA PHE A 6 10.78 -2.31 0.48
C PHE A 6 10.11 -2.13 1.85
N SER A 7 8.81 -1.86 1.86
CA SER A 7 7.96 -1.78 3.05
C SER A 7 8.02 -3.03 3.94
N SER A 8 8.32 -4.21 3.40
CA SER A 8 8.44 -5.44 4.20
C SER A 8 9.56 -5.40 5.25
N LYS A 9 10.51 -4.48 5.12
CA LYS A 9 11.59 -4.26 6.07
C LYS A 9 11.22 -3.34 7.22
N THR A 10 10.15 -2.55 7.10
CA THR A 10 9.73 -1.56 8.08
C THR A 10 9.61 -2.11 9.51
N PRO A 11 8.99 -3.28 9.76
CA PRO A 11 8.89 -3.82 11.12
C PRO A 11 10.26 -4.10 11.76
N ALA A 12 11.23 -4.58 10.97
CA ALA A 12 12.55 -4.93 11.49
C ALA A 12 13.46 -3.72 11.70
N TYR A 13 13.42 -2.75 10.79
CA TYR A 13 14.37 -1.63 10.80
C TYR A 13 13.85 -0.38 11.49
N PHE A 14 12.55 -0.15 11.44
CA PHE A 14 11.95 1.08 11.95
C PHE A 14 11.21 0.88 13.28
N LEU A 15 10.57 -0.26 13.46
CA LEU A 15 9.72 -0.54 14.61
C LEU A 15 10.10 -1.88 15.28
N SER A 16 11.39 -2.10 15.51
CA SER A 16 11.93 -3.37 16.04
C SER A 16 11.37 -3.77 17.41
N GLN A 17 10.85 -2.80 18.17
CA GLN A 17 10.24 -3.05 19.50
C GLN A 17 8.71 -3.22 19.43
N SER A 18 8.11 -3.12 18.25
CA SER A 18 6.67 -3.31 18.06
C SER A 18 6.34 -4.74 17.63
N HIS A 19 5.08 -5.12 17.77
CA HIS A 19 4.59 -6.36 17.17
C HIS A 19 4.56 -6.21 15.64
N GLY A 20 5.43 -6.92 14.95
CA GLY A 20 5.55 -6.91 13.50
C GLY A 20 4.81 -8.07 12.85
N PHE A 21 4.19 -7.85 11.69
CA PHE A 21 3.57 -8.88 10.88
C PHE A 21 3.70 -8.55 9.39
N ASN A 22 4.33 -9.44 8.63
CA ASN A 22 4.40 -9.36 7.17
C ASN A 22 3.25 -10.15 6.55
N THR A 23 2.58 -9.54 5.57
CA THR A 23 1.40 -10.13 4.94
C THR A 23 1.72 -10.68 3.54
N ALA A 24 0.82 -11.49 3.01
CA ALA A 24 0.85 -11.84 1.59
C ALA A 24 0.63 -10.61 0.72
N HIS A 25 1.15 -10.64 -0.51
CA HIS A 25 1.10 -9.54 -1.48
C HIS A 25 -0.34 -9.06 -1.72
N GLY A 26 -0.58 -7.77 -1.58
CA GLY A 26 -1.88 -7.12 -1.74
C GLY A 26 -2.89 -7.40 -0.61
N ARG A 27 -2.50 -8.10 0.47
CA ARG A 27 -3.43 -8.53 1.52
C ARG A 27 -3.27 -7.79 2.85
N MET A 28 -2.31 -6.88 2.95
CA MET A 28 -2.05 -6.14 4.18
C MET A 28 -3.31 -5.45 4.75
N PRO A 29 -4.17 -4.76 3.97
CA PRO A 29 -5.35 -4.12 4.53
C PRO A 29 -6.36 -5.10 5.13
N SER A 30 -6.51 -6.29 4.54
CA SER A 30 -7.41 -7.32 5.07
C SER A 30 -6.90 -7.93 6.36
N VAL A 31 -5.60 -8.22 6.42
CA VAL A 31 -4.97 -8.77 7.64
C VAL A 31 -5.02 -7.74 8.76
N THR A 32 -4.75 -6.45 8.46
CA THR A 32 -4.88 -5.37 9.43
C THR A 32 -6.33 -5.20 9.90
N THR A 33 -7.31 -5.38 9.01
CA THR A 33 -8.73 -5.40 9.38
C THR A 33 -9.00 -6.47 10.43
N GLY A 34 -8.55 -7.70 10.18
CA GLY A 34 -8.72 -8.81 11.13
C GLY A 34 -8.05 -8.55 12.47
N ALA A 35 -6.83 -8.05 12.46
CA ALA A 35 -6.09 -7.70 13.68
C ALA A 35 -6.80 -6.59 14.47
N ASN A 36 -7.29 -5.54 13.79
CA ASN A 36 -8.03 -4.45 14.42
C ASN A 36 -9.34 -4.92 15.06
N VAL A 37 -10.05 -5.83 14.40
CA VAL A 37 -11.27 -6.45 14.96
C VAL A 37 -10.94 -7.29 16.19
N ALA A 38 -9.82 -8.02 16.15
CA ALA A 38 -9.39 -8.88 17.27
C ALA A 38 -8.93 -8.07 18.49
N ASN A 39 -8.29 -6.91 18.28
CA ASN A 39 -7.86 -6.05 19.37
C ASN A 39 -7.91 -4.58 18.98
N LYS A 40 -8.94 -3.88 19.40
CA LYS A 40 -9.17 -2.45 19.13
C LYS A 40 -8.31 -1.50 19.98
N ASN A 41 -7.63 -2.01 20.99
CA ASN A 41 -6.82 -1.18 21.91
C ASN A 41 -5.40 -0.94 21.38
N LEU A 42 -5.01 -1.56 20.27
CA LEU A 42 -3.72 -1.36 19.64
C LEU A 42 -3.78 -0.25 18.59
N ASN A 43 -2.67 0.48 18.47
CA ASN A 43 -2.45 1.37 17.34
C ASN A 43 -1.91 0.57 16.15
N TYR A 44 -2.52 0.73 15.00
CA TYR A 44 -2.15 0.00 13.78
C TYR A 44 -1.42 0.90 12.81
N LEU A 45 -0.17 0.56 12.51
CA LEU A 45 0.59 1.11 11.40
C LEU A 45 0.68 0.05 10.30
N ALA A 46 0.24 0.42 9.12
CA ALA A 46 0.23 -0.40 7.93
C ALA A 46 1.07 0.26 6.84
N VAL A 47 2.12 -0.40 6.37
CA VAL A 47 3.03 0.14 5.34
C VAL A 47 3.06 -0.80 4.15
N SER A 48 2.93 -0.26 2.95
CA SER A 48 2.81 -1.05 1.73
C SER A 48 3.42 -0.28 0.55
N GLY A 49 3.94 -1.01 -0.44
CA GLY A 49 4.32 -0.41 -1.72
C GLY A 49 3.11 -0.10 -2.60
N ASP A 50 3.31 0.76 -3.57
CA ASP A 50 2.28 1.14 -4.56
C ASP A 50 1.83 -0.04 -5.43
N GLY A 51 2.75 -0.87 -5.88
CA GLY A 51 2.41 -2.10 -6.61
C GLY A 51 1.63 -3.09 -5.75
N ASP A 52 1.96 -3.21 -4.49
CA ASP A 52 1.20 -4.02 -3.52
C ASP A 52 -0.22 -3.47 -3.32
N THR A 53 -0.35 -2.16 -3.16
CA THR A 53 -1.62 -1.48 -2.89
C THR A 53 -2.47 -1.32 -4.14
N ALA A 54 -1.94 -0.67 -5.19
CA ALA A 54 -2.71 -0.22 -6.34
C ALA A 54 -2.89 -1.30 -7.41
N SER A 55 -1.90 -2.18 -7.61
CA SER A 55 -2.00 -3.21 -8.63
C SER A 55 -2.68 -4.47 -8.12
N ILE A 56 -2.19 -5.06 -7.03
CA ILE A 56 -2.69 -6.35 -6.53
C ILE A 56 -3.76 -6.14 -5.47
N GLY A 57 -3.57 -5.16 -4.59
CA GLY A 57 -4.39 -4.95 -3.40
C GLY A 57 -5.49 -3.90 -3.52
N ILE A 58 -5.79 -3.39 -4.72
CA ILE A 58 -6.72 -2.26 -4.87
C ILE A 58 -8.10 -2.50 -4.24
N GLY A 59 -8.65 -3.68 -4.39
CA GLY A 59 -9.91 -4.05 -3.74
C GLY A 59 -9.80 -4.07 -2.21
N GLN A 60 -8.65 -4.49 -1.67
CA GLN A 60 -8.39 -4.49 -0.23
C GLN A 60 -8.26 -3.05 0.31
N PHE A 61 -7.59 -2.18 -0.43
CA PHE A 61 -7.45 -0.75 -0.13
C PHE A 61 -8.81 -0.07 -0.07
N ILE A 62 -9.63 -0.21 -1.11
CA ILE A 62 -10.98 0.36 -1.18
C ILE A 62 -11.83 -0.09 0.01
N HIS A 63 -11.84 -1.37 0.32
CA HIS A 63 -12.66 -1.89 1.40
C HIS A 63 -12.14 -1.53 2.79
N ALA A 64 -10.83 -1.34 2.97
CA ALA A 64 -10.28 -0.83 4.23
C ALA A 64 -10.74 0.61 4.50
N ILE A 65 -10.72 1.47 3.48
CA ILE A 65 -11.21 2.84 3.55
C ILE A 65 -12.72 2.84 3.86
N ARG A 66 -13.52 2.07 3.13
CA ARG A 66 -14.98 1.97 3.37
C ARG A 66 -15.34 1.52 4.78
N ARG A 67 -14.49 0.70 5.42
CA ARG A 67 -14.68 0.27 6.81
C ARG A 67 -14.24 1.33 7.81
N ASN A 68 -13.57 2.36 7.35
CA ASN A 68 -12.99 3.43 8.20
C ASN A 68 -12.19 2.85 9.38
N LEU A 69 -11.24 1.99 9.07
CA LEU A 69 -10.41 1.34 10.08
C LEU A 69 -9.56 2.36 10.82
N ASN A 70 -9.47 2.22 12.13
CA ASN A 70 -8.53 3.01 12.94
C ASN A 70 -7.10 2.53 12.72
N MET A 71 -6.47 3.00 11.65
CA MET A 71 -5.08 2.70 11.30
C MET A 71 -4.43 3.84 10.54
N LEU A 72 -3.13 3.97 10.67
CA LEU A 72 -2.31 4.75 9.75
C LEU A 72 -1.87 3.85 8.60
N TYR A 73 -2.27 4.18 7.38
CA TYR A 73 -1.89 3.46 6.17
C TYR A 73 -0.91 4.30 5.35
N VAL A 74 0.33 3.83 5.24
CA VAL A 74 1.40 4.48 4.48
C VAL A 74 1.63 3.71 3.19
N VAL A 75 1.57 4.39 2.05
CA VAL A 75 1.92 3.83 0.74
C VAL A 75 3.23 4.44 0.27
N GLU A 76 4.25 3.59 0.11
CA GLU A 76 5.53 3.95 -0.49
C GLU A 76 5.38 3.93 -2.01
N ASN A 77 5.10 5.11 -2.60
CA ASN A 77 4.80 5.23 -4.02
C ASN A 77 6.04 5.63 -4.82
N ASN A 78 6.59 4.70 -5.57
CA ASN A 78 7.71 4.92 -6.48
C ASN A 78 7.42 4.53 -7.95
N GLY A 79 6.20 4.15 -8.28
CA GLY A 79 5.75 3.80 -9.62
C GLY A 79 6.25 2.46 -10.16
N VAL A 80 6.97 1.66 -9.34
CA VAL A 80 7.60 0.42 -9.83
C VAL A 80 7.58 -0.72 -8.83
N TYR A 81 7.66 -1.95 -9.34
CA TYR A 81 8.03 -3.12 -8.56
C TYR A 81 9.57 -3.24 -8.51
N GLY A 82 10.18 -2.80 -7.43
CA GLY A 82 11.64 -2.78 -7.31
C GLY A 82 12.29 -4.17 -7.31
N LEU A 83 11.71 -5.13 -6.57
CA LEU A 83 12.27 -6.47 -6.41
C LEU A 83 12.32 -7.26 -7.72
N THR A 84 11.37 -7.07 -8.59
CA THR A 84 11.21 -7.80 -9.87
C THR A 84 11.86 -7.07 -11.04
N LYS A 85 12.85 -6.22 -10.79
CA LYS A 85 13.63 -5.45 -11.78
C LYS A 85 12.87 -4.30 -12.47
N GLY A 86 11.91 -3.70 -11.76
CA GLY A 86 11.33 -2.42 -12.16
C GLY A 86 10.18 -2.54 -13.17
N GLN A 87 9.27 -3.48 -13.01
CA GLN A 87 7.98 -3.44 -13.70
C GLN A 87 7.22 -2.19 -13.27
N TYR A 88 6.42 -1.60 -14.16
CA TYR A 88 5.53 -0.51 -13.79
C TYR A 88 4.47 -1.00 -12.80
N SER A 89 4.23 -0.20 -11.77
CA SER A 89 3.05 -0.38 -10.93
C SER A 89 1.86 0.37 -11.53
N ALA A 90 0.68 0.17 -10.98
CA ALA A 90 -0.52 0.86 -11.45
C ALA A 90 -0.51 2.38 -11.14
N THR A 91 0.43 2.87 -10.34
CA THR A 91 0.62 4.29 -10.04
C THR A 91 1.70 4.95 -10.91
N ALA A 92 2.32 4.19 -11.81
CA ALA A 92 3.33 4.73 -12.72
C ALA A 92 2.71 5.74 -13.69
N GLU A 93 3.36 6.88 -13.86
CA GLU A 93 2.91 7.92 -14.79
C GLU A 93 2.88 7.39 -16.23
N GLU A 94 1.86 7.80 -16.99
CA GLU A 94 1.76 7.55 -18.43
C GLU A 94 2.98 8.17 -19.13
N GLY A 95 3.61 7.42 -20.04
CA GLY A 95 4.81 7.85 -20.76
C GLY A 95 6.12 7.69 -19.98
N SER A 96 6.08 7.32 -18.71
CA SER A 96 7.31 7.04 -17.93
C SER A 96 8.13 5.93 -18.58
N ARG A 97 9.46 6.04 -18.52
CA ARG A 97 10.37 5.09 -19.17
C ARG A 97 11.28 4.41 -18.19
N LYS A 98 11.39 3.10 -18.31
CA LYS A 98 12.45 2.32 -17.68
C LYS A 98 13.77 2.54 -18.42
N ARG A 99 14.87 2.23 -17.74
CA ARG A 99 16.20 2.27 -18.35
C ARG A 99 16.31 1.41 -19.62
N LYS A 100 15.57 0.29 -19.67
CA LYS A 100 15.44 -0.58 -20.84
C LYS A 100 13.97 -1.04 -20.92
N GLY A 101 13.27 -0.73 -21.99
CA GLY A 101 11.88 -1.16 -22.20
C GLY A 101 11.01 -0.10 -22.89
N LEU A 102 9.79 -0.49 -23.18
CA LEU A 102 8.77 0.39 -23.74
C LEU A 102 8.26 1.37 -22.67
N PRO A 103 7.80 2.56 -23.04
CA PRO A 103 7.16 3.48 -22.12
C PRO A 103 5.87 2.87 -21.54
N ASN A 104 5.46 3.37 -20.38
CA ASN A 104 4.17 3.02 -19.80
C ASN A 104 3.04 3.65 -20.64
N GLU A 105 2.16 2.85 -21.19
CA GLU A 105 1.02 3.30 -22.00
C GLU A 105 -0.28 3.40 -21.20
N LEU A 106 -0.25 2.96 -19.94
CA LEU A 106 -1.44 2.93 -19.08
C LEU A 106 -1.53 4.20 -18.24
N LYS A 107 -2.75 4.69 -18.07
CA LYS A 107 -3.02 5.79 -17.12
C LYS A 107 -2.79 5.32 -15.69
N GLN A 108 -2.21 6.20 -14.88
CA GLN A 108 -1.96 5.94 -13.47
C GLN A 108 -3.26 5.85 -12.67
N ILE A 109 -3.26 5.03 -11.65
CA ILE A 109 -4.26 5.04 -10.59
C ILE A 109 -3.86 6.09 -9.55
N ASP A 110 -4.71 7.08 -9.33
CA ASP A 110 -4.56 8.06 -8.26
C ASP A 110 -5.24 7.53 -6.97
N LEU A 111 -4.41 7.00 -6.07
CA LEU A 111 -4.88 6.46 -4.79
C LEU A 111 -5.47 7.54 -3.88
N CYS A 112 -4.95 8.77 -3.95
CA CYS A 112 -5.44 9.88 -3.12
C CYS A 112 -6.82 10.33 -3.59
N ALA A 113 -7.01 10.55 -4.89
CA ALA A 113 -8.31 10.89 -5.45
C ALA A 113 -9.34 9.79 -5.17
N MET A 114 -8.93 8.52 -5.27
CA MET A 114 -9.79 7.38 -4.94
C MET A 114 -10.20 7.40 -3.46
N ALA A 115 -9.27 7.64 -2.55
CA ALA A 115 -9.54 7.70 -1.12
C ALA A 115 -10.49 8.85 -0.77
N ILE A 116 -10.31 10.03 -1.38
CA ILE A 116 -11.21 11.18 -1.23
C ILE A 116 -12.63 10.82 -1.70
N ASN A 117 -12.75 10.23 -2.88
CA ASN A 117 -14.05 9.82 -3.44
C ASN A 117 -14.77 8.78 -2.57
N LEU A 118 -14.04 7.99 -1.80
CA LEU A 118 -14.59 7.04 -0.84
C LEU A 118 -14.93 7.66 0.52
N GLY A 119 -14.73 8.97 0.69
CA GLY A 119 -15.10 9.71 1.88
C GLY A 119 -14.05 9.69 2.99
N LEU A 120 -12.78 9.37 2.67
CA LEU A 120 -11.71 9.48 3.66
C LEU A 120 -11.52 10.94 4.07
N SER A 121 -11.62 11.23 5.36
CA SER A 121 -11.62 12.60 5.89
C SER A 121 -10.22 13.18 6.12
N LEU A 122 -9.20 12.34 6.21
CA LEU A 122 -7.83 12.76 6.46
C LEU A 122 -6.88 12.01 5.53
N ILE A 123 -6.23 12.76 4.64
CA ILE A 123 -5.17 12.28 3.76
C ILE A 123 -3.97 13.19 3.93
N HIS A 124 -2.81 12.60 4.16
CA HIS A 124 -1.52 13.27 4.08
C HIS A 124 -0.80 12.79 2.81
N ILE A 125 -0.43 13.73 1.95
CA ILE A 125 0.28 13.49 0.69
C ILE A 125 1.72 13.98 0.87
#